data_2ce72f8b3127792dc68fd02e52055bf6
#
_entry.id   2ce72f8b3127792dc68fd02e52055bf6
#
_cell.length_a   1.000
_cell.length_b   1.000
_cell.length_c   1.000
_cell.angle_alpha   90.00
_cell.angle_beta   90.00
_cell.angle_gamma   90.00
#
_symmetry.space_group_name_H-M   'P 1'
#
loop_
_entity.id
_entity.type
_entity.pdbx_description
1 polymer ?
#
loop_
_entity_poly.entity_id
_entity_poly.type
_entity_poly.pdbx_seq_one_letter_code
_entity_poly.pdbx_strand_id
1 'polypeptide(L)'
;MDSQHATLDPQSHTWLELGEVQQLLLDAYPGVVLGVDAQSRIRWINPTAAERLGFGREELSGKPIAGSLIALEELEARAVELSAILGEHVVADAGVLGTALRRDGIASEHDWILRHKDGSPHPTRLNVGALRDHRGQVTGLIAVEPLHRSNDEPPLRLTHHDSLTGLPTRAVLQDRAEMALLRAARQKSVLAMILIEIDGFDALCEQYGQSVGDDVLRATAGRLHFELRKTDTAVRLDSGQFAAMLVDLHQPEEAQRVATKVAQALAAPVNVGVARLPLVARVGVAWTPAHGNQLMALLQAAEDALGTLPEGQGGVASGPVKA
;
A
#
# COMPACT_ATOMS: atom_id res chain seq x y z
N MET A 1 7.91 -46.85 -25.87
CA MET A 1 7.61 -45.45 -25.52
C MET A 1 6.13 -45.41 -25.25
N ASP A 2 5.71 -45.86 -24.08
CA ASP A 2 4.31 -46.02 -23.73
C ASP A 2 3.87 -44.83 -22.90
N SER A 3 3.03 -43.99 -23.48
CA SER A 3 2.29 -42.97 -22.78
C SER A 3 1.13 -43.66 -22.06
N GLN A 4 1.32 -43.97 -20.79
CA GLN A 4 0.22 -44.41 -19.94
C GLN A 4 -0.68 -43.21 -19.61
N HIS A 5 -1.75 -43.08 -20.39
CA HIS A 5 -2.90 -42.29 -19.97
C HIS A 5 -3.55 -43.04 -18.80
N ALA A 6 -3.48 -42.49 -17.61
CA ALA A 6 -4.26 -42.94 -16.47
C ALA A 6 -5.75 -42.70 -16.80
N THR A 7 -6.43 -43.76 -17.20
CA THR A 7 -7.89 -43.79 -17.36
C THR A 7 -8.49 -43.82 -15.95
N LEU A 8 -9.18 -42.74 -15.57
CA LEU A 8 -10.01 -42.71 -14.36
C LEU A 8 -11.12 -43.76 -14.48
N ASP A 9 -11.16 -44.72 -13.59
CA ASP A 9 -12.22 -45.70 -13.50
C ASP A 9 -13.53 -45.03 -13.05
N PRO A 10 -14.59 -44.99 -13.88
CA PRO A 10 -15.84 -44.34 -13.55
C PRO A 10 -16.65 -45.00 -12.40
N GLN A 11 -16.21 -46.14 -11.88
CA GLN A 11 -16.93 -46.90 -10.85
C GLN A 11 -16.29 -46.85 -9.45
N SER A 12 -15.15 -46.21 -9.28
CA SER A 12 -14.60 -45.99 -7.95
C SER A 12 -15.28 -44.76 -7.27
N HIS A 13 -16.44 -44.96 -6.70
CA HIS A 13 -17.13 -43.93 -5.89
C HIS A 13 -16.53 -43.85 -4.49
N THR A 14 -15.25 -43.59 -4.39
CA THR A 14 -14.67 -43.15 -3.12
C THR A 14 -14.86 -41.66 -3.05
N TRP A 15 -15.99 -41.21 -2.49
CA TRP A 15 -16.20 -39.81 -2.18
C TRP A 15 -15.22 -39.44 -1.05
N LEU A 16 -14.26 -38.56 -1.37
CA LEU A 16 -13.45 -37.95 -0.33
C LEU A 16 -14.36 -37.23 0.67
N GLU A 17 -14.12 -37.38 1.96
CA GLU A 17 -14.83 -36.60 2.95
C GLU A 17 -14.62 -35.11 2.68
N LEU A 18 -15.63 -34.26 2.98
CA LEU A 18 -15.58 -32.83 2.67
C LEU A 18 -14.33 -32.17 3.23
N GLY A 19 -13.84 -32.61 4.39
CA GLY A 19 -12.60 -32.15 5.00
C GLY A 19 -11.36 -32.48 4.20
N GLU A 20 -11.30 -33.68 3.57
CA GLU A 20 -10.19 -34.10 2.72
C GLU A 20 -10.12 -33.28 1.43
N VAL A 21 -11.29 -33.02 0.81
CA VAL A 21 -11.38 -32.17 -0.40
C VAL A 21 -10.92 -30.75 -0.08
N GLN A 22 -11.35 -30.19 1.04
CA GLN A 22 -10.92 -28.86 1.48
C GLN A 22 -9.39 -28.81 1.69
N GLN A 23 -8.83 -29.83 2.34
CA GLN A 23 -7.39 -29.90 2.55
C GLN A 23 -6.62 -30.00 1.23
N LEU A 24 -7.07 -30.82 0.30
CA LEU A 24 -6.46 -30.96 -1.02
C LEU A 24 -6.50 -29.65 -1.81
N LEU A 25 -7.61 -28.90 -1.76
CA LEU A 25 -7.73 -27.61 -2.43
C LEU A 25 -6.75 -26.59 -1.86
N LEU A 26 -6.62 -26.54 -0.53
CA LEU A 26 -5.68 -25.64 0.13
C LEU A 26 -4.22 -26.04 -0.14
N ASP A 27 -3.92 -27.34 -0.16
CA ASP A 27 -2.59 -27.86 -0.45
C ASP A 27 -2.19 -27.68 -1.92
N ALA A 28 -3.14 -27.72 -2.85
CA ALA A 28 -2.92 -27.49 -4.28
C ALA A 28 -2.88 -25.99 -4.65
N TYR A 29 -3.20 -25.11 -3.72
CA TYR A 29 -3.21 -23.67 -4.01
C TYR A 29 -1.78 -23.14 -4.24
N PRO A 30 -1.49 -22.50 -5.40
CA PRO A 30 -0.12 -22.11 -5.78
C PRO A 30 0.39 -20.83 -5.11
N GLY A 31 -0.41 -20.16 -4.30
CA GLY A 31 -0.05 -19.00 -3.47
C GLY A 31 0.14 -19.37 -2.00
N VAL A 32 0.59 -18.40 -1.20
CA VAL A 32 0.67 -18.54 0.25
C VAL A 32 -0.74 -18.60 0.85
N VAL A 33 -1.01 -19.62 1.65
CA VAL A 33 -2.20 -19.69 2.48
C VAL A 33 -1.80 -20.06 3.89
N LEU A 34 -2.34 -19.33 4.87
CA LEU A 34 -2.11 -19.59 6.28
C LEU A 34 -3.39 -19.38 7.10
N GLY A 35 -3.54 -20.16 8.16
CA GLY A 35 -4.64 -20.05 9.12
C GLY A 35 -4.12 -19.79 10.53
N VAL A 36 -4.77 -18.86 11.24
CA VAL A 36 -4.50 -18.58 12.65
C VAL A 36 -5.77 -18.73 13.48
N ASP A 37 -5.62 -19.09 14.75
CA ASP A 37 -6.73 -19.15 15.69
C ASP A 37 -7.09 -17.76 16.27
N ALA A 38 -8.11 -17.73 17.13
CA ALA A 38 -8.56 -16.51 17.79
C ALA A 38 -7.48 -15.86 18.70
N GLN A 39 -6.45 -16.61 19.09
CA GLN A 39 -5.29 -16.13 19.84
C GLN A 39 -4.12 -15.79 18.93
N SER A 40 -4.37 -15.73 17.59
CA SER A 40 -3.37 -15.39 16.58
C SER A 40 -2.17 -16.32 16.53
N ARG A 41 -2.38 -17.58 16.90
CA ARG A 41 -1.39 -18.63 16.74
C ARG A 41 -1.59 -19.32 15.40
N ILE A 42 -0.51 -19.57 14.69
CA ILE A 42 -0.49 -20.26 13.41
C ILE A 42 -0.99 -21.70 13.65
N ARG A 43 -2.09 -22.06 13.01
CA ARG A 43 -2.65 -23.41 13.10
C ARG A 43 -2.27 -24.24 11.90
N TRP A 44 -2.08 -23.58 10.77
CA TRP A 44 -1.85 -24.25 9.50
C TRP A 44 -1.24 -23.32 8.47
N ILE A 45 -0.37 -23.88 7.61
CA ILE A 45 0.16 -23.25 6.40
C ILE A 45 0.10 -24.27 5.26
N ASN A 46 -0.13 -23.82 4.01
CA ASN A 46 -0.10 -24.73 2.86
C ASN A 46 1.34 -25.08 2.44
N PRO A 47 1.54 -26.13 1.62
CA PRO A 47 2.86 -26.53 1.14
C PRO A 47 3.62 -25.42 0.45
N THR A 48 2.93 -24.62 -0.37
CA THR A 48 3.51 -23.47 -1.06
C THR A 48 4.06 -22.42 -0.09
N ALA A 49 3.33 -22.11 0.99
CA ALA A 49 3.82 -21.20 2.02
C ALA A 49 5.04 -21.77 2.75
N ALA A 50 5.01 -23.06 3.10
CA ALA A 50 6.12 -23.74 3.75
C ALA A 50 7.40 -23.69 2.88
N GLU A 51 7.28 -24.02 1.60
CA GLU A 51 8.38 -24.02 0.64
C GLU A 51 8.93 -22.60 0.41
N ARG A 52 8.05 -21.63 0.09
CA ARG A 52 8.45 -20.26 -0.21
C ARG A 52 9.09 -19.56 0.97
N LEU A 53 8.60 -19.80 2.20
CA LEU A 53 9.12 -19.16 3.41
C LEU A 53 10.25 -19.96 4.09
N GLY A 54 10.55 -21.18 3.58
CA GLY A 54 11.65 -22.02 4.06
C GLY A 54 11.38 -22.70 5.41
N PHE A 55 10.12 -22.80 5.85
CA PHE A 55 9.72 -23.46 7.09
C PHE A 55 9.21 -24.88 6.85
N GLY A 56 9.43 -25.78 7.84
CA GLY A 56 8.68 -27.03 7.87
C GLY A 56 7.20 -26.79 8.21
N ARG A 57 6.29 -27.58 7.62
CA ARG A 57 4.83 -27.40 7.80
C ARG A 57 4.39 -27.35 9.27
N GLU A 58 5.01 -28.19 10.12
CA GLU A 58 4.69 -28.27 11.55
C GLU A 58 5.52 -27.28 12.40
N GLU A 59 6.58 -26.74 11.84
CA GLU A 59 7.53 -25.90 12.58
C GLU A 59 6.89 -24.60 13.10
N LEU A 60 5.89 -24.09 12.42
CA LEU A 60 5.17 -22.88 12.77
C LEU A 60 3.89 -23.16 13.58
N SER A 61 3.44 -24.41 13.65
CA SER A 61 2.21 -24.76 14.33
C SER A 61 2.23 -24.37 15.80
N GLY A 62 1.20 -23.65 16.25
CA GLY A 62 1.05 -23.16 17.63
C GLY A 62 1.91 -21.92 17.95
N LYS A 63 2.83 -21.50 17.09
CA LYS A 63 3.61 -20.26 17.30
C LYS A 63 2.74 -19.03 17.04
N PRO A 64 2.97 -17.91 17.77
CA PRO A 64 2.30 -16.66 17.46
C PRO A 64 2.73 -16.19 16.07
N ILE A 65 1.80 -15.67 15.26
CA ILE A 65 2.15 -15.13 13.94
C ILE A 65 3.05 -13.90 14.06
N ALA A 66 2.80 -13.08 15.09
CA ALA A 66 3.64 -11.94 15.46
C ALA A 66 5.03 -12.42 15.92
N GLY A 67 6.06 -11.88 15.33
CA GLY A 67 7.45 -12.24 15.59
C GLY A 67 7.92 -13.55 14.93
N SER A 68 7.00 -14.45 14.53
CA SER A 68 7.35 -15.69 13.82
C SER A 68 7.32 -15.55 12.32
N LEU A 69 6.22 -15.01 11.78
CA LEU A 69 6.03 -14.78 10.34
C LEU A 69 5.92 -13.30 9.99
N ILE A 70 5.38 -12.46 10.88
CA ILE A 70 5.26 -11.02 10.68
C ILE A 70 6.12 -10.33 11.73
N ALA A 71 6.96 -9.38 11.30
CA ALA A 71 7.78 -8.59 12.21
C ALA A 71 6.90 -7.75 13.14
N LEU A 72 7.33 -7.53 14.37
CA LEU A 72 6.57 -6.71 15.33
C LEU A 72 6.45 -5.27 14.85
N GLU A 73 7.51 -4.75 14.24
CA GLU A 73 7.57 -3.40 13.67
C GLU A 73 6.52 -3.19 12.57
N GLU A 74 6.25 -4.23 11.77
CA GLU A 74 5.20 -4.23 10.74
C GLU A 74 3.80 -4.14 11.36
N LEU A 75 3.56 -4.91 12.45
CA LEU A 75 2.30 -4.87 13.18
C LEU A 75 2.09 -3.53 13.90
N GLU A 76 3.16 -2.93 14.45
CA GLU A 76 3.11 -1.61 15.08
C GLU A 76 2.78 -0.52 14.06
N ALA A 77 3.45 -0.52 12.91
CA ALA A 77 3.16 0.43 11.83
C ALA A 77 1.70 0.32 11.38
N ARG A 78 1.20 -0.91 11.20
CA ARG A 78 -0.19 -1.15 10.79
C ARG A 78 -1.20 -0.78 11.87
N ALA A 79 -0.90 -1.02 13.15
CA ALA A 79 -1.76 -0.63 14.27
C ALA A 79 -1.92 0.89 14.36
N VAL A 80 -0.83 1.65 14.16
CA VAL A 80 -0.87 3.12 14.11
C VAL A 80 -1.76 3.60 12.95
N GLU A 81 -1.60 3.02 11.79
CA GLU A 81 -2.41 3.36 10.60
C GLU A 81 -3.90 3.07 10.84
N LEU A 82 -4.22 1.87 11.30
CA LEU A 82 -5.61 1.50 11.60
C LEU A 82 -6.22 2.34 12.73
N SER A 83 -5.43 2.71 13.74
CA SER A 83 -5.89 3.60 14.81
C SER A 83 -6.28 4.97 14.27
N ALA A 84 -5.52 5.49 13.31
CA ALA A 84 -5.82 6.75 12.64
C ALA A 84 -7.09 6.67 11.78
N ILE A 85 -7.29 5.53 11.08
CA ILE A 85 -8.46 5.30 10.21
C ILE A 85 -9.74 5.08 11.03
N LEU A 86 -9.65 4.29 12.11
CA LEU A 86 -10.80 3.90 12.91
C LEU A 86 -11.19 4.92 13.99
N GLY A 87 -10.26 5.81 14.35
CA GLY A 87 -10.46 6.77 15.44
C GLY A 87 -10.44 6.11 16.82
N GLU A 88 -9.95 4.87 16.95
CA GLU A 88 -9.81 4.12 18.20
C GLU A 88 -8.41 3.52 18.30
N HIS A 89 -7.95 3.24 19.50
CA HIS A 89 -6.62 2.65 19.71
C HIS A 89 -6.64 1.17 19.29
N VAL A 90 -5.88 0.85 18.24
CA VAL A 90 -5.64 -0.53 17.79
C VAL A 90 -4.34 -1.02 18.42
N VAL A 91 -4.41 -2.14 19.14
CA VAL A 91 -3.24 -2.75 19.74
C VAL A 91 -2.39 -3.42 18.66
N ALA A 92 -1.08 -3.21 18.72
CA ALA A 92 -0.11 -3.80 17.78
C ALA A 92 0.11 -5.28 18.07
N ASP A 93 -0.94 -6.06 17.96
CA ASP A 93 -0.91 -7.52 18.04
C ASP A 93 -1.45 -8.12 16.74
N ALA A 94 -1.53 -9.45 16.70
CA ALA A 94 -2.07 -10.12 15.52
C ALA A 94 -3.57 -9.86 15.29
N GLY A 95 -4.28 -9.21 16.22
CA GLY A 95 -5.63 -8.67 16.02
C GLY A 95 -5.69 -7.61 14.94
N VAL A 96 -4.56 -6.96 14.62
CA VAL A 96 -4.39 -6.05 13.47
C VAL A 96 -4.83 -6.72 12.17
N LEU A 97 -4.50 -8.00 11.97
CA LEU A 97 -4.94 -8.79 10.81
C LEU A 97 -6.47 -8.89 10.69
N GLY A 98 -7.16 -8.92 11.82
CA GLY A 98 -8.62 -9.06 11.86
C GLY A 98 -9.39 -7.76 12.05
N THR A 99 -8.71 -6.65 12.34
CA THR A 99 -9.37 -5.37 12.67
C THR A 99 -10.10 -4.78 11.46
N ALA A 100 -9.55 -4.91 10.27
CA ALA A 100 -10.21 -4.52 9.02
C ALA A 100 -11.51 -5.32 8.74
N LEU A 101 -11.59 -6.58 9.21
CA LEU A 101 -12.75 -7.45 9.05
C LEU A 101 -13.92 -7.12 9.99
N ARG A 102 -13.69 -6.39 11.09
CA ARG A 102 -14.73 -6.07 12.06
C ARG A 102 -15.77 -5.10 11.50
N ARG A 103 -15.38 -4.28 10.53
CA ARG A 103 -16.21 -3.20 10.04
C ARG A 103 -17.13 -3.61 8.89
N ASP A 104 -16.69 -4.43 7.95
CA ASP A 104 -17.43 -4.70 6.72
C ASP A 104 -17.63 -6.18 6.38
N GLY A 105 -17.05 -7.11 7.14
CA GLY A 105 -17.17 -8.57 6.90
C GLY A 105 -16.53 -9.05 5.59
N ILE A 106 -15.92 -8.16 4.83
CA ILE A 106 -15.29 -8.42 3.53
C ILE A 106 -13.79 -8.58 3.73
N ALA A 107 -13.22 -9.60 3.10
CA ALA A 107 -11.77 -9.78 3.05
C ALA A 107 -11.12 -8.55 2.42
N SER A 108 -10.24 -7.90 3.15
CA SER A 108 -9.49 -6.77 2.63
C SER A 108 -8.12 -7.25 2.13
N GLU A 109 -7.78 -6.83 0.92
CA GLU A 109 -6.49 -7.11 0.31
C GLU A 109 -5.46 -6.10 0.83
N HIS A 110 -4.39 -6.59 1.46
CA HIS A 110 -3.32 -5.76 2.00
C HIS A 110 -1.96 -6.36 1.71
N ASP A 111 -0.99 -5.48 1.56
CA ASP A 111 0.41 -5.85 1.43
C ASP A 111 1.02 -6.09 2.81
N TRP A 112 1.73 -7.21 2.94
CA TRP A 112 2.39 -7.64 4.15
C TRP A 112 3.82 -8.04 3.87
N ILE A 113 4.70 -7.84 4.83
CA ILE A 113 6.06 -8.39 4.79
C ILE A 113 6.09 -9.60 5.70
N LEU A 114 6.00 -10.79 5.10
CA LEU A 114 6.27 -12.01 5.82
C LEU A 114 7.79 -12.20 5.98
N ARG A 115 8.18 -13.09 6.86
CA ARG A 115 9.58 -13.35 7.16
C ARG A 115 9.93 -14.77 6.75
N HIS A 116 10.98 -14.94 5.95
CA HIS A 116 11.59 -16.23 5.72
C HIS A 116 12.24 -16.78 7.01
N LYS A 117 12.50 -18.09 7.02
CA LYS A 117 13.20 -18.76 8.13
C LYS A 117 14.60 -18.19 8.40
N ASP A 118 15.28 -17.72 7.37
CA ASP A 118 16.59 -17.07 7.48
C ASP A 118 16.51 -15.60 7.94
N GLY A 119 15.31 -15.10 8.22
CA GLY A 119 15.04 -13.73 8.63
C GLY A 119 14.88 -12.72 7.49
N SER A 120 15.10 -13.13 6.24
CA SER A 120 14.92 -12.24 5.09
C SER A 120 13.43 -11.89 4.88
N PRO A 121 13.11 -10.67 4.37
CA PRO A 121 11.74 -10.24 4.14
C PRO A 121 11.16 -10.92 2.90
N HIS A 122 9.89 -11.31 2.98
CA HIS A 122 9.07 -11.82 1.89
C HIS A 122 7.84 -10.94 1.70
N PRO A 123 7.90 -9.93 0.84
CA PRO A 123 6.74 -9.10 0.53
C PRO A 123 5.67 -9.96 -0.15
N THR A 124 4.45 -9.90 0.35
CA THR A 124 3.31 -10.63 -0.21
C THR A 124 2.03 -9.85 0.02
N ARG A 125 1.09 -10.02 -0.88
CA ARG A 125 -0.26 -9.47 -0.74
C ARG A 125 -1.18 -10.56 -0.19
N LEU A 126 -1.94 -10.25 0.83
CA LEU A 126 -2.83 -11.20 1.47
C LEU A 126 -4.26 -10.67 1.56
N ASN A 127 -5.20 -11.49 1.15
CA ASN A 127 -6.61 -11.35 1.47
C ASN A 127 -6.86 -12.06 2.80
N VAL A 128 -7.33 -11.33 3.80
CA VAL A 128 -7.60 -11.88 5.13
C VAL A 128 -9.11 -12.01 5.34
N GLY A 129 -9.56 -13.23 5.62
CA GLY A 129 -10.95 -13.57 5.91
C GLY A 129 -11.13 -14.10 7.33
N ALA A 130 -12.29 -13.83 7.95
CA ALA A 130 -12.62 -14.37 9.25
C ALA A 130 -13.23 -15.78 9.15
N LEU A 131 -12.69 -16.73 9.91
CA LEU A 131 -13.30 -18.04 10.14
C LEU A 131 -14.33 -17.88 11.25
N ARG A 132 -15.58 -18.32 10.98
CA ARG A 132 -16.69 -18.19 11.93
C ARG A 132 -17.27 -19.56 12.23
N ASP A 133 -17.68 -19.75 13.47
CA ASP A 133 -18.44 -20.92 13.88
C ASP A 133 -19.92 -20.83 13.44
N HIS A 134 -20.68 -21.86 13.74
CA HIS A 134 -22.13 -21.95 13.47
C HIS A 134 -22.97 -20.87 14.20
N ARG A 135 -22.39 -20.17 15.17
CA ARG A 135 -23.00 -19.05 15.91
C ARG A 135 -22.55 -17.69 15.39
N GLY A 136 -21.72 -17.67 14.31
CA GLY A 136 -21.18 -16.46 13.73
C GLY A 136 -20.00 -15.85 14.50
N GLN A 137 -19.51 -16.51 15.57
CA GLN A 137 -18.35 -16.03 16.33
C GLN A 137 -17.05 -16.29 15.54
N VAL A 138 -16.14 -15.34 15.57
CA VAL A 138 -14.83 -15.46 14.91
C VAL A 138 -13.97 -16.43 15.72
N THR A 139 -13.62 -17.55 15.11
CA THR A 139 -12.78 -18.61 15.68
C THR A 139 -11.34 -18.54 15.20
N GLY A 140 -11.07 -17.74 14.17
CA GLY A 140 -9.74 -17.57 13.60
C GLY A 140 -9.78 -16.73 12.35
N LEU A 141 -8.63 -16.61 11.69
CA LEU A 141 -8.47 -15.91 10.43
C LEU A 141 -7.80 -16.83 9.42
N ILE A 142 -8.15 -16.65 8.15
CA ILE A 142 -7.44 -17.24 7.02
C ILE A 142 -6.87 -16.12 6.18
N ALA A 143 -5.59 -16.20 5.82
CA ALA A 143 -4.94 -15.28 4.91
C ALA A 143 -4.52 -16.04 3.64
N VAL A 144 -4.86 -15.47 2.50
CA VAL A 144 -4.67 -16.08 1.18
C VAL A 144 -3.99 -15.07 0.25
N GLU A 145 -2.89 -15.46 -0.33
CA GLU A 145 -2.26 -14.69 -1.41
C GLU A 145 -3.11 -14.80 -2.68
N PRO A 146 -3.64 -13.69 -3.23
CA PRO A 146 -4.45 -13.74 -4.44
C PRO A 146 -3.63 -14.19 -5.65
N LEU A 147 -4.22 -15.05 -6.47
CA LEU A 147 -3.62 -15.43 -7.75
C LEU A 147 -3.77 -14.28 -8.74
N HIS A 148 -2.75 -13.48 -8.87
CA HIS A 148 -2.66 -12.54 -9.97
C HIS A 148 -2.34 -13.33 -11.25
N ARG A 149 -3.18 -13.23 -12.27
CA ARG A 149 -2.79 -13.70 -13.61
C ARG A 149 -1.58 -12.87 -14.03
N SER A 150 -0.46 -13.56 -14.17
CA SER A 150 0.83 -13.03 -14.55
C SER A 150 0.74 -12.10 -15.75
N ASN A 151 0.98 -10.82 -15.55
CA ASN A 151 1.85 -10.08 -16.45
C ASN A 151 3.15 -9.91 -15.67
N ASP A 152 4.25 -10.35 -16.26
CA ASP A 152 5.59 -10.43 -15.70
C ASP A 152 6.10 -9.09 -15.14
N GLU A 153 5.67 -8.73 -13.93
CA GLU A 153 6.40 -7.77 -13.12
C GLU A 153 6.77 -8.49 -11.82
N PRO A 154 8.06 -8.46 -11.43
CA PRO A 154 8.48 -8.97 -10.14
C PRO A 154 7.69 -8.24 -9.06
N PRO A 155 7.30 -8.90 -7.93
CA PRO A 155 6.59 -8.25 -6.86
C PRO A 155 7.39 -7.02 -6.44
N LEU A 156 6.87 -5.86 -6.79
CA LEU A 156 7.39 -4.59 -6.32
C LEU A 156 7.49 -4.72 -4.80
N ARG A 157 8.65 -4.42 -4.25
CA ARG A 157 8.87 -4.35 -2.81
C ARG A 157 7.93 -3.28 -2.25
N LEU A 158 6.72 -3.67 -1.90
CA LEU A 158 5.76 -2.77 -1.28
C LEU A 158 6.09 -2.66 0.21
N THR A 159 7.16 -1.97 0.51
CA THR A 159 7.30 -1.34 1.81
C THR A 159 6.21 -0.27 1.86
N HIS A 160 5.42 -0.20 2.93
CA HIS A 160 4.41 0.86 3.11
C HIS A 160 5.05 2.26 3.09
N HIS A 161 6.35 2.31 3.27
CA HIS A 161 7.15 3.53 3.25
C HIS A 161 8.35 3.38 2.32
N ASP A 162 8.66 4.43 1.60
CA ASP A 162 9.88 4.56 0.82
C ASP A 162 11.09 4.62 1.78
N SER A 163 12.04 3.72 1.59
CA SER A 163 13.17 3.57 2.52
C SER A 163 14.12 4.78 2.54
N LEU A 164 14.11 5.60 1.48
CA LEU A 164 14.95 6.78 1.37
C LEU A 164 14.34 8.00 2.05
N THR A 165 13.05 8.23 1.81
CA THR A 165 12.34 9.44 2.24
C THR A 165 11.48 9.23 3.48
N GLY A 166 11.16 7.98 3.83
CA GLY A 166 10.23 7.64 4.90
C GLY A 166 8.77 7.95 4.58
N LEU A 167 8.47 8.50 3.40
CA LEU A 167 7.09 8.76 2.98
C LEU A 167 6.37 7.46 2.63
N PRO A 168 5.05 7.40 2.81
CA PRO A 168 4.23 6.34 2.28
C PRO A 168 4.44 6.11 0.79
N THR A 169 4.21 4.88 0.34
CA THR A 169 4.31 4.51 -1.09
C THR A 169 2.98 4.72 -1.82
N ARG A 170 3.01 4.55 -3.15
CA ARG A 170 1.82 4.61 -4.01
C ARG A 170 0.71 3.65 -3.56
N ALA A 171 1.08 2.48 -3.03
CA ALA A 171 0.12 1.49 -2.53
C ALA A 171 -0.68 2.04 -1.34
N VAL A 172 0.00 2.68 -0.39
CA VAL A 172 -0.66 3.34 0.76
C VAL A 172 -1.57 4.48 0.30
N LEU A 173 -1.15 5.25 -0.71
CA LEU A 173 -2.02 6.28 -1.29
C LEU A 173 -3.31 5.67 -1.84
N GLN A 174 -3.21 4.54 -2.54
CA GLN A 174 -4.35 3.88 -3.16
C GLN A 174 -5.36 3.41 -2.11
N ASP A 175 -4.89 2.73 -1.06
CA ASP A 175 -5.72 2.25 0.04
C ASP A 175 -6.43 3.41 0.77
N ARG A 176 -5.68 4.46 1.10
CA ARG A 176 -6.23 5.62 1.80
C ARG A 176 -7.22 6.42 0.94
N ALA A 177 -6.93 6.55 -0.36
CA ALA A 177 -7.77 7.32 -1.27
C ALA A 177 -9.15 6.70 -1.43
N GLU A 178 -9.27 5.37 -1.50
CA GLU A 178 -10.56 4.69 -1.61
C GLU A 178 -11.48 5.05 -0.44
N MET A 179 -10.97 4.96 0.78
CA MET A 179 -11.72 5.30 1.98
C MET A 179 -12.03 6.81 2.08
N ALA A 180 -11.04 7.65 1.72
CA ALA A 180 -11.19 9.11 1.77
C ALA A 180 -12.23 9.61 0.75
N LEU A 181 -12.27 9.03 -0.46
CA LEU A 181 -13.27 9.36 -1.49
C LEU A 181 -14.69 9.00 -1.04
N LEU A 182 -14.88 7.81 -0.45
CA LEU A 182 -16.17 7.40 0.10
C LEU A 182 -16.63 8.33 1.24
N ARG A 183 -15.69 8.75 2.09
CA ARG A 183 -15.96 9.70 3.18
C ARG A 183 -16.32 11.07 2.63
N ALA A 184 -15.54 11.60 1.69
CA ALA A 184 -15.77 12.91 1.07
C ALA A 184 -17.18 12.98 0.41
N ALA A 185 -17.55 11.93 -0.34
CA ALA A 185 -18.87 11.83 -0.96
C ALA A 185 -20.01 11.88 0.07
N ARG A 186 -19.87 11.17 1.20
CA ARG A 186 -20.87 11.14 2.29
C ARG A 186 -20.99 12.47 3.02
N GLN A 187 -19.85 13.10 3.29
CA GLN A 187 -19.77 14.36 4.04
C GLN A 187 -19.96 15.60 3.17
N LYS A 188 -20.03 15.42 1.85
CA LYS A 188 -20.04 16.50 0.85
C LYS A 188 -18.85 17.45 1.00
N SER A 189 -17.71 16.90 1.40
CA SER A 189 -16.43 17.61 1.46
C SER A 189 -15.64 17.40 0.16
N VAL A 190 -14.64 18.25 -0.06
CA VAL A 190 -13.73 18.15 -1.20
C VAL A 190 -12.52 17.32 -0.82
N LEU A 191 -12.13 16.39 -1.68
CA LEU A 191 -10.84 15.71 -1.64
C LEU A 191 -10.00 16.22 -2.79
N ALA A 192 -8.72 16.52 -2.56
CA ALA A 192 -7.83 16.96 -3.62
C ALA A 192 -6.57 16.10 -3.69
N MET A 193 -6.06 15.96 -4.92
CA MET A 193 -4.76 15.39 -5.22
C MET A 193 -3.83 16.49 -5.72
N ILE A 194 -2.63 16.51 -5.16
CA ILE A 194 -1.52 17.35 -5.62
C ILE A 194 -0.46 16.41 -6.17
N LEU A 195 -0.06 16.61 -7.41
CA LEU A 195 1.08 15.95 -8.03
C LEU A 195 2.25 16.93 -8.10
N ILE A 196 3.42 16.48 -7.71
CA ILE A 196 4.61 17.32 -7.57
C ILE A 196 5.74 16.66 -8.35
N GLU A 197 6.41 17.44 -9.17
CA GLU A 197 7.58 17.01 -9.92
C GLU A 197 8.75 17.96 -9.69
N ILE A 198 9.92 17.40 -9.40
CA ILE A 198 11.18 18.16 -9.33
C ILE A 198 11.74 18.20 -10.73
N ASP A 199 11.74 19.38 -11.34
CA ASP A 199 12.23 19.58 -12.69
C ASP A 199 13.71 19.23 -12.79
N GLY A 200 14.05 18.48 -13.86
CA GLY A 200 15.41 18.10 -14.16
C GLY A 200 16.08 17.21 -13.12
N PHE A 201 15.31 16.45 -12.35
CA PHE A 201 15.85 15.59 -11.28
C PHE A 201 16.86 14.57 -11.81
N ASP A 202 16.58 13.93 -12.94
CA ASP A 202 17.49 12.94 -13.54
C ASP A 202 18.80 13.60 -14.01
N ALA A 203 18.73 14.77 -14.65
CA ALA A 203 19.91 15.55 -15.03
C ALA A 203 20.72 16.02 -13.81
N LEU A 204 20.04 16.34 -12.69
CA LEU A 204 20.69 16.66 -11.42
C LEU A 204 21.46 15.45 -10.88
N CYS A 205 20.87 14.25 -10.93
CA CYS A 205 21.54 13.02 -10.53
C CYS A 205 22.73 12.69 -11.44
N GLU A 206 22.61 12.89 -12.74
CA GLU A 206 23.70 12.69 -13.69
C GLU A 206 24.86 13.66 -13.44
N GLN A 207 24.55 14.92 -13.15
CA GLN A 207 25.55 15.98 -12.95
C GLN A 207 26.25 15.89 -11.59
N TYR A 208 25.50 15.62 -10.51
CA TYR A 208 26.01 15.72 -9.13
C TYR A 208 26.12 14.37 -8.42
N GLY A 209 25.66 13.29 -9.03
CA GLY A 209 25.67 11.94 -8.48
C GLY A 209 24.40 11.60 -7.68
N GLN A 210 24.15 10.29 -7.56
CA GLN A 210 22.95 9.73 -6.90
C GLN A 210 22.82 10.19 -5.43
N SER A 211 23.92 10.32 -4.70
CA SER A 211 23.88 10.75 -3.29
C SER A 211 23.28 12.15 -3.13
N VAL A 212 23.55 13.06 -4.08
CA VAL A 212 22.98 14.40 -4.09
C VAL A 212 21.49 14.35 -4.43
N GLY A 213 21.09 13.50 -5.36
CA GLY A 213 19.68 13.23 -5.65
C GLY A 213 18.94 12.71 -4.43
N ASP A 214 19.53 11.79 -3.68
CA ASP A 214 18.98 11.25 -2.45
C ASP A 214 18.76 12.33 -1.36
N ASP A 215 19.71 13.25 -1.23
CA ASP A 215 19.57 14.39 -0.29
C ASP A 215 18.46 15.36 -0.72
N VAL A 216 18.30 15.57 -2.02
CA VAL A 216 17.19 16.37 -2.58
C VAL A 216 15.85 15.71 -2.30
N LEU A 217 15.73 14.39 -2.49
CA LEU A 217 14.51 13.64 -2.19
C LEU A 217 14.15 13.66 -0.70
N ARG A 218 15.14 13.49 0.19
CA ARG A 218 14.93 13.61 1.65
C ARG A 218 14.48 15.01 2.05
N ALA A 219 15.12 16.04 1.50
CA ALA A 219 14.75 17.42 1.77
C ALA A 219 13.32 17.73 1.29
N THR A 220 12.94 17.25 0.10
CA THR A 220 11.59 17.38 -0.45
C THR A 220 10.57 16.72 0.46
N ALA A 221 10.82 15.48 0.86
CA ALA A 221 9.95 14.75 1.79
C ALA A 221 9.76 15.48 3.13
N GLY A 222 10.85 16.00 3.70
CA GLY A 222 10.80 16.79 4.95
C GLY A 222 9.96 18.04 4.81
N ARG A 223 10.08 18.76 3.68
CA ARG A 223 9.26 19.96 3.40
C ARG A 223 7.78 19.62 3.23
N LEU A 224 7.47 18.54 2.51
CA LEU A 224 6.09 18.06 2.38
C LEU A 224 5.49 17.70 3.74
N HIS A 225 6.25 16.99 4.57
CA HIS A 225 5.79 16.65 5.93
C HIS A 225 5.51 17.89 6.79
N PHE A 226 6.27 18.97 6.62
CA PHE A 226 6.09 20.22 7.36
C PHE A 226 4.88 21.04 6.89
N GLU A 227 4.64 21.08 5.57
CA GLU A 227 3.57 21.90 4.98
C GLU A 227 2.18 21.22 5.01
N LEU A 228 2.14 19.91 5.12
CA LEU A 228 0.89 19.13 5.12
C LEU A 228 0.40 18.85 6.54
N ARG A 229 -0.91 18.72 6.68
CA ARG A 229 -1.55 18.35 7.97
C ARG A 229 -1.33 16.85 8.22
N LYS A 230 -1.42 16.43 9.48
CA LYS A 230 -1.35 14.99 9.86
C LYS A 230 -2.45 14.14 9.22
N THR A 231 -3.56 14.75 8.83
CA THR A 231 -4.67 14.09 8.12
C THR A 231 -4.41 13.91 6.63
N ASP A 232 -3.50 14.70 6.06
CA ASP A 232 -3.13 14.62 4.67
C ASP A 232 -2.11 13.48 4.47
N THR A 233 -2.02 12.97 3.25
CA THR A 233 -1.10 11.87 2.96
C THR A 233 -0.13 12.30 1.85
N ALA A 234 1.14 12.49 2.18
CA ALA A 234 2.20 12.64 1.20
C ALA A 234 2.76 11.27 0.83
N VAL A 235 3.09 11.06 -0.43
CA VAL A 235 3.70 9.83 -0.93
C VAL A 235 4.80 10.13 -1.94
N ARG A 236 5.77 9.23 -2.03
CA ARG A 236 6.71 9.19 -3.14
C ARG A 236 6.17 8.25 -4.21
N LEU A 237 6.11 8.74 -5.46
CA LEU A 237 5.58 7.94 -6.59
C LEU A 237 6.71 7.28 -7.38
N ASP A 238 7.73 8.06 -7.74
CA ASP A 238 8.86 7.62 -8.57
C ASP A 238 10.08 8.52 -8.35
N SER A 239 11.09 8.48 -9.28
CA SER A 239 12.25 9.35 -9.23
C SER A 239 11.93 10.81 -9.03
N GLY A 240 12.12 11.74 -8.73
CA GLY A 240 11.70 13.15 -8.60
C GLY A 240 10.19 13.45 -8.48
N GLN A 241 9.31 12.43 -8.41
CA GLN A 241 7.86 12.62 -8.33
C GLN A 241 7.26 12.27 -6.96
N PHE A 242 6.39 13.15 -6.48
CA PHE A 242 5.64 13.00 -5.24
C PHE A 242 4.15 13.30 -5.47
N ALA A 243 3.30 12.80 -4.59
CA ALA A 243 1.91 13.22 -4.54
C ALA A 243 1.49 13.54 -3.12
N ALA A 244 0.45 14.35 -2.99
CA ALA A 244 -0.21 14.58 -1.72
C ALA A 244 -1.73 14.51 -1.89
N MET A 245 -2.38 13.75 -1.01
CA MET A 245 -3.83 13.70 -0.88
C MET A 245 -4.26 14.59 0.27
N LEU A 246 -5.11 15.56 -0.04
CA LEU A 246 -5.69 16.48 0.93
C LEU A 246 -7.14 16.07 1.20
N VAL A 247 -7.49 15.93 2.46
CA VAL A 247 -8.82 15.47 2.87
C VAL A 247 -9.57 16.54 3.66
N ASP A 248 -10.91 16.36 3.75
CA ASP A 248 -11.79 17.19 4.56
C ASP A 248 -11.69 18.70 4.21
N LEU A 249 -11.53 19.01 2.91
CA LEU A 249 -11.55 20.38 2.42
C LEU A 249 -13.00 20.85 2.24
N HIS A 250 -13.24 22.14 2.51
CA HIS A 250 -14.55 22.74 2.31
C HIS A 250 -14.73 23.29 0.90
N GLN A 251 -13.67 23.76 0.29
CA GLN A 251 -13.68 24.37 -1.04
C GLN A 251 -12.39 24.07 -1.81
N PRO A 252 -12.46 24.02 -3.16
CA PRO A 252 -11.29 23.74 -4.00
C PRO A 252 -10.12 24.71 -3.83
N GLU A 253 -10.39 25.96 -3.49
CA GLU A 253 -9.41 27.01 -3.29
C GLU A 253 -8.45 26.70 -2.12
N GLU A 254 -8.89 25.86 -1.17
CA GLU A 254 -8.02 25.39 -0.09
C GLU A 254 -6.90 24.49 -0.65
N ALA A 255 -7.21 23.62 -1.62
CA ALA A 255 -6.23 22.79 -2.28
C ALA A 255 -5.19 23.63 -3.04
N GLN A 256 -5.64 24.65 -3.76
CA GLN A 256 -4.74 25.57 -4.48
C GLN A 256 -3.82 26.32 -3.52
N ARG A 257 -4.33 26.76 -2.36
CA ARG A 257 -3.53 27.43 -1.32
C ARG A 257 -2.45 26.50 -0.76
N VAL A 258 -2.80 25.24 -0.47
CA VAL A 258 -1.82 24.24 -0.01
C VAL A 258 -0.78 23.96 -1.09
N ALA A 259 -1.20 23.75 -2.34
CA ALA A 259 -0.30 23.54 -3.46
C ALA A 259 0.69 24.71 -3.66
N THR A 260 0.20 25.95 -3.53
CA THR A 260 1.06 27.13 -3.61
C THR A 260 2.09 27.17 -2.48
N LYS A 261 1.69 26.86 -1.24
CA LYS A 261 2.62 26.77 -0.10
C LYS A 261 3.68 25.69 -0.33
N VAL A 262 3.26 24.52 -0.80
CA VAL A 262 4.17 23.41 -1.13
C VAL A 262 5.17 23.86 -2.20
N ALA A 263 4.71 24.45 -3.30
CA ALA A 263 5.58 24.95 -4.36
C ALA A 263 6.60 25.96 -3.86
N GLN A 264 6.16 26.90 -3.01
CA GLN A 264 7.05 27.90 -2.40
C GLN A 264 8.07 27.27 -1.45
N ALA A 265 7.67 26.32 -0.62
CA ALA A 265 8.57 25.58 0.26
C ALA A 265 9.62 24.78 -0.52
N LEU A 266 9.21 24.16 -1.63
CA LEU A 266 10.10 23.38 -2.48
C LEU A 266 11.07 24.25 -3.30
N ALA A 267 10.72 25.47 -3.62
CA ALA A 267 11.61 26.43 -4.31
C ALA A 267 12.81 26.88 -3.44
N ALA A 268 12.76 26.64 -2.13
CA ALA A 268 13.91 26.92 -1.27
C ALA A 268 15.10 26.02 -1.64
N PRO A 269 16.34 26.54 -1.73
CA PRO A 269 17.51 25.74 -2.05
C PRO A 269 17.72 24.59 -1.06
N VAL A 270 18.23 23.47 -1.56
CA VAL A 270 18.65 22.32 -0.73
C VAL A 270 20.14 22.44 -0.45
N ASN A 271 20.52 22.28 0.82
CA ASN A 271 21.92 22.24 1.21
C ASN A 271 22.44 20.82 1.05
N VAL A 272 23.44 20.63 0.18
CA VAL A 272 24.12 19.35 -0.03
C VAL A 272 25.61 19.55 0.25
N GLY A 273 26.06 19.10 1.41
CA GLY A 273 27.41 19.40 1.89
C GLY A 273 27.62 20.93 1.99
N VAL A 274 28.55 21.46 1.24
CA VAL A 274 28.86 22.92 1.18
C VAL A 274 28.10 23.66 0.07
N ALA A 275 27.42 22.95 -0.82
CA ALA A 275 26.70 23.54 -1.95
C ALA A 275 25.22 23.80 -1.60
N ARG A 276 24.66 24.84 -2.21
CA ARG A 276 23.22 25.16 -2.16
C ARG A 276 22.66 25.00 -3.57
N LEU A 277 21.82 23.98 -3.73
CA LEU A 277 21.20 23.66 -5.02
C LEU A 277 19.80 24.30 -5.07
N PRO A 278 19.54 25.21 -6.04
CA PRO A 278 18.18 25.68 -6.28
C PRO A 278 17.37 24.53 -6.86
N LEU A 279 16.13 24.38 -6.37
CA LEU A 279 15.18 23.43 -6.93
C LEU A 279 14.08 24.18 -7.66
N VAL A 280 13.61 23.57 -8.74
CA VAL A 280 12.40 23.98 -9.44
C VAL A 280 11.39 22.86 -9.32
N ALA A 281 10.19 23.16 -8.81
CA ALA A 281 9.12 22.19 -8.67
C ALA A 281 7.88 22.67 -9.42
N ARG A 282 7.30 21.78 -10.21
CA ARG A 282 5.99 21.95 -10.84
C ARG A 282 4.96 21.21 -10.02
N VAL A 283 3.77 21.79 -9.88
CA VAL A 283 2.70 21.25 -9.04
C VAL A 283 1.39 21.29 -9.81
N GLY A 284 0.83 20.09 -10.04
CA GLY A 284 -0.50 19.91 -10.62
C GLY A 284 -1.53 19.63 -9.53
N VAL A 285 -2.74 20.20 -9.64
CA VAL A 285 -3.80 20.05 -8.63
C VAL A 285 -5.10 19.59 -9.27
N ALA A 286 -5.74 18.60 -8.66
CA ALA A 286 -7.07 18.13 -9.04
C ALA A 286 -7.93 17.88 -7.79
N TRP A 287 -9.25 17.98 -7.89
CA TRP A 287 -10.15 17.81 -6.75
C TRP A 287 -11.50 17.23 -7.15
N THR A 288 -12.19 16.61 -6.19
CA THR A 288 -13.54 16.10 -6.34
C THR A 288 -14.58 17.23 -6.20
N PRO A 289 -15.73 17.15 -6.86
CA PRO A 289 -16.08 16.20 -7.93
C PRO A 289 -15.64 16.67 -9.34
N ALA A 290 -15.08 17.87 -9.46
CA ALA A 290 -14.83 18.56 -10.74
C ALA A 290 -13.92 17.76 -11.70
N HIS A 291 -12.93 17.05 -11.17
CA HIS A 291 -11.99 16.25 -11.95
C HIS A 291 -12.26 14.75 -11.87
N GLY A 292 -13.36 14.35 -11.19
CA GLY A 292 -13.79 12.97 -11.01
C GLY A 292 -13.87 12.55 -9.54
N ASN A 293 -14.34 11.31 -9.32
CA ASN A 293 -14.56 10.72 -8.00
C ASN A 293 -13.74 9.44 -7.80
N GLN A 294 -12.68 9.26 -8.57
CA GLN A 294 -11.79 8.12 -8.49
C GLN A 294 -10.34 8.60 -8.44
N LEU A 295 -9.50 7.90 -7.68
CA LEU A 295 -8.08 8.26 -7.54
C LEU A 295 -7.37 8.43 -8.88
N MET A 296 -7.55 7.48 -9.81
CA MET A 296 -6.89 7.54 -11.11
C MET A 296 -7.31 8.75 -11.94
N ALA A 297 -8.60 9.15 -11.88
CA ALA A 297 -9.08 10.33 -12.57
C ALA A 297 -8.48 11.63 -11.99
N LEU A 298 -8.33 11.69 -10.67
CA LEU A 298 -7.71 12.83 -9.99
C LEU A 298 -6.22 12.91 -10.28
N LEU A 299 -5.50 11.78 -10.25
CA LEU A 299 -4.08 11.75 -10.60
C LEU A 299 -3.85 12.17 -12.04
N GLN A 300 -4.63 11.65 -12.98
CA GLN A 300 -4.54 12.03 -14.39
C GLN A 300 -4.82 13.53 -14.59
N ALA A 301 -5.86 14.07 -13.95
CA ALA A 301 -6.15 15.50 -14.08
C ALA A 301 -5.06 16.38 -13.44
N ALA A 302 -4.41 15.92 -12.35
CA ALA A 302 -3.28 16.62 -11.77
C ALA A 302 -2.03 16.53 -12.67
N GLU A 303 -1.82 15.41 -13.34
CA GLU A 303 -0.74 15.21 -14.31
C GLU A 303 -0.95 16.09 -15.56
N ASP A 304 -2.16 16.12 -16.11
CA ASP A 304 -2.52 17.00 -17.22
C ASP A 304 -2.28 18.48 -16.85
N ALA A 305 -2.64 18.89 -15.63
CA ALA A 305 -2.36 20.22 -15.12
C ALA A 305 -0.86 20.52 -15.03
N LEU A 306 -0.09 19.58 -14.49
CA LEU A 306 1.37 19.70 -14.39
C LEU A 306 2.01 19.85 -15.76
N GLY A 307 1.53 19.10 -16.77
CA GLY A 307 1.98 19.18 -18.15
C GLY A 307 1.71 20.54 -18.83
N THR A 308 0.84 21.39 -18.28
CA THR A 308 0.63 22.76 -18.79
C THR A 308 1.69 23.75 -18.34
N LEU A 309 2.46 23.39 -17.32
CA LEU A 309 3.52 24.25 -16.78
C LEU A 309 4.80 24.07 -17.59
N PRO A 310 5.47 25.17 -18.00
CA PRO A 310 6.73 25.07 -18.72
C PRO A 310 7.83 24.52 -17.82
N GLU A 311 8.70 23.68 -18.39
CA GLU A 311 9.88 23.17 -17.69
C GLU A 311 10.82 24.32 -17.28
N GLY A 312 11.45 24.17 -16.13
CA GLY A 312 12.43 25.12 -15.60
C GLY A 312 11.84 26.37 -14.94
N GLN A 313 10.52 26.58 -14.97
CA GLN A 313 9.92 27.80 -14.40
C GLN A 313 9.23 27.55 -13.04
N GLY A 314 8.89 26.32 -12.75
CA GLY A 314 8.10 26.00 -11.56
C GLY A 314 6.69 26.61 -11.60
N GLY A 315 5.88 26.28 -10.62
CA GLY A 315 4.56 26.86 -10.50
C GLY A 315 3.47 25.87 -10.12
N VAL A 316 2.24 26.37 -10.08
CA VAL A 316 1.05 25.57 -9.73
C VAL A 316 0.01 25.72 -10.84
N ALA A 317 -0.51 24.61 -11.32
CA ALA A 317 -1.64 24.57 -12.25
C ALA A 317 -2.75 23.66 -11.73
N SER A 318 -3.98 23.91 -12.15
CA SER A 318 -5.12 23.03 -11.86
C SER A 318 -5.64 22.37 -13.14
N GLY A 319 -6.09 21.13 -13.00
CA GLY A 319 -6.68 20.39 -14.11
C GLY A 319 -7.88 21.11 -14.74
N PRO A 320 -8.20 20.80 -16.00
CA PRO A 320 -9.39 21.35 -16.65
C PRO A 320 -10.66 20.81 -15.97
N VAL A 321 -11.52 21.70 -15.52
CA VAL A 321 -12.80 21.34 -14.92
C VAL A 321 -13.69 20.73 -16.03
N LYS A 322 -14.12 19.47 -15.85
CA LYS A 322 -15.11 18.87 -16.74
C LYS A 322 -16.45 19.57 -16.53
N ALA A 323 -16.97 20.19 -17.59
CA ALA A 323 -18.28 20.86 -17.62
C ALA A 323 -19.44 19.87 -17.44
#